data_a8d25765a52c2da9be80b39364a1341d
#
_entry.id   a8d25765a52c2da9be80b39364a1341d
#
_cell.length_a   1.000
_cell.length_b   1.000
_cell.length_c   1.000
_cell.angle_alpha   90.00
_cell.angle_beta   90.00
_cell.angle_gamma   90.00
#
_symmetry.space_group_name_H-M   'P 1'
#
loop_
_entity.id
_entity.type
_entity.pdbx_description
1 polymer ?
#
loop_
_entity_poly.entity_id
_entity_poly.type
_entity_poly.pdbx_seq_one_letter_code
_entity_poly.pdbx_strand_id
1 'polypeptide(L)'
;MVSRGVALPDNNKHYAEKDDYNAFIYHQRELDANERTIVVMHDAEKLLQLCEGDFDDTSEYQLLIRLLKEQTIFNDDGTRRLREKKEKEDPSKVLLNPSDPEATFRRKAGGKHLGYVANLVETVGENKSLITDYAYEQNIYGDSQFMKDHLSKEPIYEQDVLMVADGAYGSELNVAEAAKHGIRLITTNFTGVKPADIFAEFIFSKDGHELLECIHHKSPYTFRYDEHNDRCDALFKKSDCTECPYLKECKPRLRQNNALKELSWKAVNRAKQLRFMKTEEFKQHAHFRNGVEALPSLLRRKYHVDKIPTRGKKQTRFHFGFKIAALNFKKLLDYENSLVHYAAQKEIA
;
A
#
# COMPACT_ATOMS: atom_id res chain seq x y z
N MET A 1 0.51 -38.64 2.31
CA MET A 1 -0.08 -39.92 2.80
C MET A 1 0.15 -41.04 1.77
N VAL A 2 -0.46 -41.01 0.61
CA VAL A 2 -0.34 -42.10 -0.38
C VAL A 2 1.11 -42.41 -0.75
N SER A 3 1.95 -41.40 -0.96
CA SER A 3 3.39 -41.54 -1.24
C SER A 3 4.21 -42.16 -0.10
N ARG A 4 3.72 -42.15 1.13
CA ARG A 4 4.33 -42.79 2.30
C ARG A 4 3.64 -44.11 2.68
N GLY A 5 2.75 -44.63 1.83
CA GLY A 5 2.05 -45.90 2.06
C GLY A 5 0.93 -45.87 3.09
N VAL A 6 0.52 -44.68 3.53
CA VAL A 6 -0.60 -44.52 4.47
C VAL A 6 -1.92 -44.54 3.71
N ALA A 7 -2.80 -45.48 4.05
CA ALA A 7 -4.11 -45.60 3.41
C ALA A 7 -5.01 -44.43 3.82
N LEU A 8 -5.66 -43.82 2.83
CA LEU A 8 -6.72 -42.83 3.08
C LEU A 8 -8.00 -43.56 3.55
N PRO A 9 -8.74 -42.99 4.51
CA PRO A 9 -10.07 -43.45 4.83
C PRO A 9 -10.98 -43.47 3.59
N ASP A 10 -11.93 -44.37 3.55
CA ASP A 10 -12.81 -44.54 2.37
C ASP A 10 -13.52 -43.24 1.97
N ASN A 11 -13.95 -42.45 2.96
CA ASN A 11 -14.59 -41.15 2.75
C ASN A 11 -13.67 -40.07 2.14
N ASN A 12 -12.33 -40.26 2.20
CA ASN A 12 -11.34 -39.29 1.73
C ASN A 12 -10.60 -39.80 0.47
N LYS A 13 -10.89 -40.98 -0.05
CA LYS A 13 -10.24 -41.55 -1.24
C LYS A 13 -10.42 -40.68 -2.48
N HIS A 14 -11.55 -40.01 -2.61
CA HIS A 14 -11.83 -39.10 -3.72
C HIS A 14 -10.90 -37.90 -3.81
N TYR A 15 -10.13 -37.55 -2.74
CA TYR A 15 -9.09 -36.51 -2.82
C TYR A 15 -7.76 -37.00 -3.41
N ALA A 16 -7.55 -38.30 -3.54
CA ALA A 16 -6.29 -38.87 -4.03
C ALA A 16 -6.14 -38.80 -5.55
N GLU A 17 -7.22 -38.98 -6.28
CA GLU A 17 -7.25 -39.02 -7.74
C GLU A 17 -8.06 -37.83 -8.30
N LYS A 18 -7.56 -37.23 -9.38
CA LYS A 18 -8.19 -36.03 -9.96
C LYS A 18 -9.60 -36.29 -10.50
N ASP A 19 -9.82 -37.45 -11.10
CA ASP A 19 -11.12 -37.79 -11.67
C ASP A 19 -12.15 -38.09 -10.59
N ASP A 20 -11.75 -38.75 -9.52
CA ASP A 20 -12.58 -38.99 -8.34
C ASP A 20 -12.95 -37.69 -7.65
N TYR A 21 -11.99 -36.77 -7.51
CA TYR A 21 -12.24 -35.44 -6.97
C TYR A 21 -13.22 -34.63 -7.83
N ASN A 22 -13.08 -34.67 -9.15
CA ASN A 22 -14.00 -33.97 -10.04
C ASN A 22 -15.42 -34.54 -9.95
N ALA A 23 -15.56 -35.88 -9.87
CA ALA A 23 -16.83 -36.52 -9.65
C ALA A 23 -17.48 -36.16 -8.32
N PHE A 24 -16.69 -36.15 -7.25
CA PHE A 24 -17.13 -35.70 -5.91
C PHE A 24 -17.66 -34.27 -5.94
N ILE A 25 -16.92 -33.31 -6.53
CA ILE A 25 -17.35 -31.91 -6.66
C ILE A 25 -18.63 -31.81 -7.51
N TYR A 26 -18.75 -32.59 -8.58
CA TYR A 26 -19.93 -32.60 -9.43
C TYR A 26 -21.19 -33.04 -8.66
N HIS A 27 -21.10 -34.12 -7.89
CA HIS A 27 -22.23 -34.67 -7.11
C HIS A 27 -22.63 -33.74 -5.95
N GLN A 28 -21.72 -32.85 -5.48
CA GLN A 28 -22.02 -31.88 -4.43
C GLN A 28 -22.62 -30.56 -4.95
N ARG A 29 -22.92 -30.44 -6.25
CA ARG A 29 -23.47 -29.18 -6.80
C ARG A 29 -24.86 -28.84 -6.29
N GLU A 30 -25.63 -29.85 -5.86
CA GLU A 30 -26.94 -29.65 -5.26
C GLU A 30 -26.92 -29.09 -3.86
N LEU A 31 -25.80 -29.26 -3.13
CA LEU A 31 -25.60 -28.69 -1.80
C LEU A 31 -25.33 -27.21 -1.91
N ASP A 32 -25.79 -26.44 -0.94
CA ASP A 32 -25.41 -25.04 -0.84
C ASP A 32 -23.91 -24.86 -0.46
N ALA A 33 -23.40 -23.63 -0.55
CA ALA A 33 -22.00 -23.35 -0.31
C ALA A 33 -21.58 -23.63 1.16
N ASN A 34 -22.48 -23.45 2.12
CA ASN A 34 -22.20 -23.70 3.53
C ASN A 34 -22.15 -25.19 3.83
N GLU A 35 -23.12 -25.96 3.29
CA GLU A 35 -23.16 -27.43 3.44
C GLU A 35 -21.88 -28.07 2.88
N ARG A 36 -21.48 -27.68 1.65
CA ARG A 36 -20.21 -28.14 1.06
C ARG A 36 -19.00 -27.80 1.91
N THR A 37 -18.98 -26.62 2.50
CA THR A 37 -17.85 -26.20 3.34
C THR A 37 -17.81 -27.00 4.64
N ILE A 38 -18.95 -27.36 5.22
CA ILE A 38 -19.03 -28.21 6.42
C ILE A 38 -18.45 -29.59 6.13
N VAL A 39 -18.81 -30.20 4.98
CA VAL A 39 -18.25 -31.50 4.57
C VAL A 39 -16.74 -31.44 4.47
N VAL A 40 -16.20 -30.44 3.74
CA VAL A 40 -14.74 -30.26 3.58
C VAL A 40 -14.05 -30.01 4.92
N MET A 41 -14.68 -29.27 5.82
CA MET A 41 -14.14 -28.99 7.16
C MET A 41 -14.02 -30.27 8.00
N HIS A 42 -15.05 -31.13 7.99
CA HIS A 42 -15.01 -32.43 8.68
C HIS A 42 -13.95 -33.37 8.09
N ASP A 43 -13.82 -33.39 6.76
CA ASP A 43 -12.79 -34.19 6.10
C ASP A 43 -11.38 -33.70 6.45
N ALA A 44 -11.18 -32.37 6.47
CA ALA A 44 -9.93 -31.75 6.86
C ALA A 44 -9.57 -32.07 8.34
N GLU A 45 -10.54 -32.07 9.25
CA GLU A 45 -10.35 -32.41 10.65
C GLU A 45 -9.95 -33.87 10.84
N LYS A 46 -10.62 -34.79 10.15
CA LYS A 46 -10.25 -36.23 10.16
C LYS A 46 -8.84 -36.44 9.61
N LEU A 47 -8.50 -35.77 8.50
CA LEU A 47 -7.15 -35.85 7.93
C LEU A 47 -6.10 -35.31 8.89
N LEU A 48 -6.40 -34.22 9.60
CA LEU A 48 -5.49 -33.67 10.62
C LEU A 48 -5.19 -34.72 11.70
N GLN A 49 -6.21 -35.36 12.28
CA GLN A 49 -6.05 -36.40 13.32
C GLN A 49 -5.27 -37.61 12.80
N LEU A 50 -5.53 -38.05 11.57
CA LEU A 50 -4.84 -39.21 10.96
C LEU A 50 -3.37 -38.94 10.62
N CYS A 51 -3.01 -37.68 10.43
CA CYS A 51 -1.65 -37.29 10.06
C CYS A 51 -0.78 -36.86 11.26
N GLU A 52 -1.38 -36.70 12.42
CA GLU A 52 -0.68 -36.29 13.64
C GLU A 52 0.46 -37.26 14.01
N GLY A 53 1.60 -36.69 14.31
CA GLY A 53 2.83 -37.42 14.63
C GLY A 53 3.63 -37.91 13.41
N ASP A 54 2.98 -38.40 12.36
CA ASP A 54 3.67 -38.96 11.18
C ASP A 54 4.03 -37.91 10.11
N PHE A 55 3.34 -36.76 10.10
CA PHE A 55 3.47 -35.73 9.06
C PHE A 55 3.72 -34.33 9.60
N ASP A 56 4.00 -34.18 10.89
CA ASP A 56 4.15 -32.89 11.57
C ASP A 56 5.22 -31.98 10.94
N ASP A 57 6.23 -32.57 10.33
CA ASP A 57 7.35 -31.90 9.66
C ASP A 57 7.01 -31.44 8.22
N THR A 58 5.85 -31.82 7.68
CA THR A 58 5.49 -31.51 6.30
C THR A 58 4.79 -30.15 6.17
N SER A 59 5.11 -29.42 5.09
CA SER A 59 4.50 -28.12 4.77
C SER A 59 2.99 -28.23 4.60
N GLU A 60 2.51 -29.33 4.00
CA GLU A 60 1.10 -29.58 3.72
C GLU A 60 0.30 -29.78 5.02
N TYR A 61 0.87 -30.50 5.98
CA TYR A 61 0.24 -30.68 7.29
C TYR A 61 0.17 -29.36 8.06
N GLN A 62 1.26 -28.60 8.06
CA GLN A 62 1.29 -27.27 8.70
C GLN A 62 0.29 -26.29 8.03
N LEU A 63 0.09 -26.38 6.71
CA LEU A 63 -0.94 -25.61 6.02
C LEU A 63 -2.36 -26.04 6.39
N LEU A 64 -2.58 -27.34 6.62
CA LEU A 64 -3.88 -27.86 7.08
C LEU A 64 -4.21 -27.36 8.49
N ILE A 65 -3.24 -27.41 9.42
CA ILE A 65 -3.36 -26.82 10.75
C ILE A 65 -3.70 -25.34 10.65
N ARG A 66 -2.94 -24.60 9.85
CA ARG A 66 -3.13 -23.16 9.65
C ARG A 66 -4.53 -22.86 9.09
N LEU A 67 -4.98 -23.60 8.10
CA LEU A 67 -6.30 -23.45 7.49
C LEU A 67 -7.41 -23.60 8.53
N LEU A 68 -7.38 -24.71 9.29
CA LEU A 68 -8.38 -24.98 10.32
C LEU A 68 -8.34 -23.96 11.46
N LYS A 69 -7.16 -23.56 11.91
CA LYS A 69 -7.00 -22.55 12.97
C LYS A 69 -7.53 -21.17 12.55
N GLU A 70 -7.27 -20.75 11.32
CA GLU A 70 -7.63 -19.40 10.85
C GLU A 70 -9.09 -19.31 10.38
N GLN A 71 -9.66 -20.39 9.84
CA GLN A 71 -10.99 -20.38 9.25
C GLN A 71 -12.08 -20.91 10.17
N THR A 72 -11.72 -21.65 11.23
CA THR A 72 -12.69 -22.34 12.10
C THR A 72 -12.49 -22.01 13.56
N ILE A 73 -13.52 -22.30 14.39
CA ILE A 73 -13.50 -22.20 15.85
C ILE A 73 -14.34 -23.34 16.44
N PHE A 74 -14.03 -23.74 17.66
CA PHE A 74 -14.86 -24.69 18.42
C PHE A 74 -16.04 -23.99 19.08
N ASN A 75 -17.18 -24.64 19.04
CA ASN A 75 -18.35 -24.30 19.86
C ASN A 75 -18.15 -24.82 21.29
N ASP A 76 -19.01 -24.44 22.22
CA ASP A 76 -18.99 -24.86 23.61
C ASP A 76 -19.23 -26.38 23.77
N ASP A 77 -19.89 -27.02 22.82
CA ASP A 77 -20.13 -28.46 22.75
C ASP A 77 -18.95 -29.29 22.15
N GLY A 78 -17.84 -28.59 21.80
CA GLY A 78 -16.68 -29.20 21.19
C GLY A 78 -16.79 -29.45 19.69
N THR A 79 -17.90 -29.10 19.04
CA THR A 79 -18.01 -29.16 17.58
C THR A 79 -17.30 -27.99 16.92
N ARG A 80 -16.77 -28.21 15.71
CA ARG A 80 -16.08 -27.17 14.95
C ARG A 80 -17.04 -26.49 13.97
N ARG A 81 -16.94 -25.16 13.89
CA ARG A 81 -17.67 -24.34 12.92
C ARG A 81 -16.77 -23.32 12.22
N LEU A 82 -17.23 -22.77 11.12
CA LEU A 82 -16.56 -21.65 10.46
C LEU A 82 -16.57 -20.39 11.35
N ARG A 83 -15.47 -19.66 11.35
CA ARG A 83 -15.41 -18.34 11.98
C ARG A 83 -16.27 -17.35 11.20
N GLU A 84 -17.06 -16.57 11.92
CA GLU A 84 -17.69 -15.38 11.35
C GLU A 84 -16.64 -14.30 11.03
N LYS A 85 -17.00 -13.36 10.18
CA LYS A 85 -16.09 -12.28 9.75
C LYS A 85 -15.52 -11.47 10.91
N LYS A 86 -16.32 -11.20 11.94
CA LYS A 86 -15.92 -10.46 13.16
C LYS A 86 -14.99 -11.25 14.09
N GLU A 87 -14.95 -12.57 13.96
CA GLU A 87 -14.12 -13.46 14.78
C GLU A 87 -12.72 -13.69 14.17
N LYS A 88 -12.46 -13.19 12.98
CA LYS A 88 -11.15 -13.28 12.32
C LYS A 88 -10.27 -12.13 12.80
N GLU A 89 -9.09 -12.44 13.34
CA GLU A 89 -8.16 -11.44 13.88
C GLU A 89 -7.73 -10.42 12.81
N ASP A 90 -7.28 -10.89 11.67
CA ASP A 90 -6.93 -10.04 10.52
C ASP A 90 -7.42 -10.71 9.22
N PRO A 91 -8.63 -10.37 8.76
CA PRO A 91 -9.21 -11.00 7.58
C PRO A 91 -8.37 -10.87 6.30
N SER A 92 -7.44 -9.91 6.25
CA SER A 92 -6.58 -9.69 5.09
C SER A 92 -5.41 -10.67 5.00
N LYS A 93 -5.01 -11.25 6.12
CA LYS A 93 -3.88 -12.20 6.24
C LYS A 93 -4.29 -13.66 6.35
N VAL A 94 -5.58 -13.92 6.53
CA VAL A 94 -6.11 -15.29 6.62
C VAL A 94 -5.78 -16.08 5.37
N LEU A 95 -5.40 -17.35 5.53
CA LEU A 95 -5.16 -18.29 4.43
C LEU A 95 -6.43 -18.47 3.58
N LEU A 96 -6.40 -17.96 2.37
CA LEU A 96 -7.53 -18.01 1.44
C LEU A 96 -7.33 -19.04 0.32
N ASN A 97 -6.09 -19.39 0.04
CA ASN A 97 -5.75 -20.37 -0.98
C ASN A 97 -4.55 -21.21 -0.52
N PRO A 98 -4.75 -22.48 -0.15
CA PRO A 98 -3.66 -23.36 0.25
C PRO A 98 -2.58 -23.58 -0.83
N SER A 99 -2.95 -23.46 -2.11
CA SER A 99 -1.99 -23.55 -3.23
C SER A 99 -1.16 -22.27 -3.41
N ASP A 100 -1.52 -21.19 -2.72
CA ASP A 100 -0.78 -19.92 -2.71
C ASP A 100 -0.91 -19.26 -1.32
N PRO A 101 -0.24 -19.83 -0.30
CA PRO A 101 -0.43 -19.43 1.10
C PRO A 101 0.09 -18.03 1.45
N GLU A 102 0.90 -17.44 0.57
CA GLU A 102 1.42 -16.09 0.73
C GLU A 102 0.51 -15.03 0.10
N ALA A 103 -0.45 -15.43 -0.75
CA ALA A 103 -1.38 -14.50 -1.39
C ALA A 103 -2.33 -13.90 -0.35
N THR A 104 -2.42 -12.57 -0.33
CA THR A 104 -3.28 -11.82 0.59
C THR A 104 -4.43 -11.14 -0.11
N PHE A 105 -5.44 -10.77 0.66
CA PHE A 105 -6.67 -10.17 0.16
C PHE A 105 -6.69 -8.65 0.36
N ARG A 106 -7.09 -7.92 -0.70
CA ARG A 106 -7.34 -6.48 -0.66
C ARG A 106 -8.65 -6.12 -1.36
N ARG A 107 -9.42 -5.20 -0.79
CA ARG A 107 -10.51 -4.51 -1.50
C ARG A 107 -10.01 -3.18 -2.05
N LYS A 108 -10.20 -2.94 -3.36
CA LYS A 108 -9.88 -1.67 -4.01
C LYS A 108 -10.94 -1.35 -5.06
N ALA A 109 -11.46 -0.12 -5.05
CA ALA A 109 -12.47 0.34 -6.02
C ALA A 109 -13.68 -0.60 -6.18
N GLY A 110 -14.20 -1.16 -5.07
CA GLY A 110 -15.33 -2.11 -5.07
C GLY A 110 -14.96 -3.55 -5.47
N GLY A 111 -13.80 -3.78 -6.08
CA GLY A 111 -13.30 -5.09 -6.46
C GLY A 111 -12.60 -5.83 -5.31
N LYS A 112 -12.61 -7.17 -5.41
CA LYS A 112 -11.86 -8.07 -4.52
C LYS A 112 -10.62 -8.56 -5.26
N HIS A 113 -9.45 -8.41 -4.66
CA HIS A 113 -8.18 -8.81 -5.25
C HIS A 113 -7.47 -9.75 -4.29
N LEU A 114 -7.19 -10.96 -4.73
CA LEU A 114 -6.37 -11.94 -4.04
C LEU A 114 -5.05 -12.08 -4.80
N GLY A 115 -3.93 -12.02 -4.09
CA GLY A 115 -2.62 -12.19 -4.69
C GLY A 115 -1.58 -11.18 -4.17
N TYR A 116 -0.94 -10.52 -5.11
CA TYR A 116 0.22 -9.65 -4.85
C TYR A 116 0.01 -8.26 -5.46
N VAL A 117 0.81 -7.31 -5.00
CA VAL A 117 0.88 -5.95 -5.53
C VAL A 117 2.28 -5.68 -6.04
N ALA A 118 2.38 -5.01 -7.18
CA ALA A 118 3.65 -4.53 -7.71
C ALA A 118 3.70 -3.01 -7.67
N ASN A 119 4.86 -2.48 -7.33
CA ASN A 119 5.23 -1.08 -7.48
C ASN A 119 6.33 -0.97 -8.53
N LEU A 120 6.33 0.10 -9.30
CA LEU A 120 7.25 0.33 -10.40
C LEU A 120 7.90 1.70 -10.25
N VAL A 121 9.20 1.76 -10.50
CA VAL A 121 9.94 3.01 -10.64
C VAL A 121 10.36 3.13 -12.10
N GLU A 122 9.97 4.23 -12.73
CA GLU A 122 10.32 4.54 -14.11
C GLU A 122 11.22 5.77 -14.14
N THR A 123 12.41 5.64 -14.70
CA THR A 123 13.30 6.76 -14.96
C THR A 123 13.02 7.30 -16.36
N VAL A 124 12.79 8.60 -16.44
CA VAL A 124 12.41 9.31 -17.66
C VAL A 124 13.56 10.23 -18.08
N GLY A 125 13.98 10.13 -19.33
CA GLY A 125 14.88 11.06 -20.02
C GLY A 125 14.15 11.75 -21.17
N GLU A 126 14.87 12.55 -21.95
CA GLU A 126 14.31 13.43 -23.01
C GLU A 126 13.38 12.72 -23.99
N ASN A 127 13.76 11.59 -24.53
CA ASN A 127 12.95 10.84 -25.50
C ASN A 127 12.86 9.36 -25.16
N LYS A 128 13.08 9.01 -23.91
CA LYS A 128 13.17 7.62 -23.45
C LYS A 128 12.72 7.47 -22.01
N SER A 129 12.22 6.30 -21.69
CA SER A 129 11.96 5.92 -20.31
C SER A 129 12.21 4.42 -20.13
N LEU A 130 12.66 4.03 -18.97
CA LEU A 130 12.88 2.64 -18.59
C LEU A 130 12.33 2.40 -17.17
N ILE A 131 11.81 1.21 -16.94
CA ILE A 131 11.52 0.75 -15.58
C ILE A 131 12.85 0.35 -14.96
N THR A 132 13.32 1.14 -14.01
CA THR A 132 14.63 0.96 -13.38
C THR A 132 14.58 0.12 -12.12
N ASP A 133 13.44 0.13 -11.43
CA ASP A 133 13.22 -0.73 -10.27
C ASP A 133 11.77 -1.21 -10.19
N TYR A 134 11.55 -2.34 -9.53
CA TYR A 134 10.23 -2.82 -9.16
C TYR A 134 10.27 -3.58 -7.84
N ALA A 135 9.21 -3.40 -7.06
CA ALA A 135 8.94 -4.22 -5.88
C ALA A 135 7.69 -5.07 -6.11
N TYR A 136 7.68 -6.27 -5.55
CA TYR A 136 6.58 -7.23 -5.70
C TYR A 136 6.30 -7.86 -4.33
N GLU A 137 5.15 -7.49 -3.73
CA GLU A 137 4.84 -7.82 -2.35
C GLU A 137 3.42 -8.35 -2.20
N GLN A 138 3.09 -8.84 -1.01
CA GLN A 138 1.74 -9.24 -0.65
C GLN A 138 0.76 -8.07 -0.86
N ASN A 139 -0.46 -8.36 -1.26
CA ASN A 139 -1.43 -7.33 -1.66
C ASN A 139 -1.84 -6.35 -0.55
N ILE A 140 -1.55 -6.70 0.71
CA ILE A 140 -1.73 -5.81 1.88
C ILE A 140 -0.59 -4.80 2.07
N TYR A 141 0.49 -4.92 1.30
CA TYR A 141 1.65 -4.02 1.42
C TYR A 141 1.28 -2.59 1.02
N GLY A 142 1.63 -1.63 1.86
CA GLY A 142 1.22 -0.23 1.69
C GLY A 142 2.12 0.56 0.76
N ASP A 143 1.53 1.50 0.01
CA ASP A 143 2.25 2.34 -0.94
C ASP A 143 3.36 3.19 -0.25
N SER A 144 3.09 3.72 0.95
CA SER A 144 4.09 4.46 1.74
C SER A 144 5.28 3.57 2.17
N GLN A 145 5.04 2.27 2.45
CA GLN A 145 6.12 1.34 2.80
C GLN A 145 6.97 1.01 1.56
N PHE A 146 6.37 0.87 0.38
CA PHE A 146 7.12 0.71 -0.87
C PHE A 146 8.09 1.88 -1.09
N MET A 147 7.63 3.11 -0.86
CA MET A 147 8.50 4.29 -0.99
C MET A 147 9.64 4.25 0.01
N LYS A 148 9.37 3.93 1.27
CA LYS A 148 10.40 3.79 2.30
C LYS A 148 11.45 2.76 1.93
N ASP A 149 11.02 1.59 1.45
CA ASP A 149 11.93 0.50 1.07
C ASP A 149 12.74 0.85 -0.20
N HIS A 150 12.14 1.61 -1.11
CA HIS A 150 12.86 2.11 -2.28
C HIS A 150 13.93 3.12 -1.88
N LEU A 151 13.58 4.16 -1.11
CA LEU A 151 14.50 5.18 -0.64
C LEU A 151 15.67 4.61 0.17
N SER A 152 15.43 3.55 0.96
CA SER A 152 16.50 2.91 1.73
C SER A 152 17.60 2.25 0.88
N LYS A 153 17.38 2.05 -0.42
CA LYS A 153 18.32 1.48 -1.39
C LYS A 153 18.96 2.52 -2.30
N GLU A 154 18.39 3.74 -2.30
CA GLU A 154 18.88 4.81 -3.16
C GLU A 154 20.20 5.38 -2.64
N PRO A 155 21.13 5.70 -3.54
CA PRO A 155 22.35 6.43 -3.17
C PRO A 155 22.01 7.88 -2.76
N ILE A 156 23.00 8.57 -2.20
CA ILE A 156 22.94 10.02 -2.05
C ILE A 156 23.35 10.64 -3.38
N TYR A 157 22.46 11.43 -3.96
CA TYR A 157 22.71 12.11 -5.23
C TYR A 157 23.36 13.48 -4.99
N GLU A 158 24.37 13.81 -5.79
CA GLU A 158 25.02 15.13 -5.76
C GLU A 158 24.17 16.22 -6.44
N GLN A 159 23.29 15.83 -7.35
CA GLN A 159 22.37 16.73 -8.05
C GLN A 159 20.95 16.41 -7.61
N ASP A 160 20.07 17.41 -7.58
CA ASP A 160 18.67 17.25 -7.24
C ASP A 160 17.96 16.29 -8.22
N VAL A 161 17.53 15.16 -7.71
CA VAL A 161 16.72 14.19 -8.44
C VAL A 161 15.24 14.48 -8.16
N LEU A 162 14.45 14.62 -9.21
CA LEU A 162 13.02 14.78 -9.09
C LEU A 162 12.32 13.43 -9.13
N MET A 163 11.57 13.10 -8.08
CA MET A 163 10.71 11.91 -8.02
C MET A 163 9.26 12.33 -7.91
N VAL A 164 8.42 11.85 -8.84
CA VAL A 164 6.98 12.15 -8.87
C VAL A 164 6.19 10.88 -8.59
N ALA A 165 5.32 10.92 -7.58
CA ALA A 165 4.56 9.77 -7.12
C ALA A 165 3.09 10.12 -6.82
N ASP A 166 2.25 9.11 -6.58
CA ASP A 166 0.89 9.32 -6.07
C ASP A 166 0.89 9.82 -4.62
N GLY A 167 -0.18 10.47 -4.20
CA GLY A 167 -0.34 11.00 -2.84
C GLY A 167 -0.16 9.97 -1.73
N ALA A 168 -0.45 8.70 -2.00
CA ALA A 168 -0.27 7.60 -1.05
C ALA A 168 1.20 7.31 -0.67
N TYR A 169 2.16 7.73 -1.51
CA TYR A 169 3.60 7.55 -1.29
C TYR A 169 4.25 8.64 -0.44
N GLY A 170 3.64 9.83 -0.41
CA GLY A 170 4.21 11.04 0.19
C GLY A 170 3.89 11.21 1.67
N SER A 171 4.23 10.25 2.52
CA SER A 171 4.24 10.49 3.97
C SER A 171 5.34 11.50 4.31
N GLU A 172 5.18 12.24 5.42
CA GLU A 172 6.20 13.20 5.88
C GLU A 172 7.56 12.54 6.09
N LEU A 173 7.56 11.31 6.61
CA LEU A 173 8.78 10.52 6.79
C LEU A 173 9.44 10.20 5.44
N ASN A 174 8.66 9.85 4.43
CA ASN A 174 9.18 9.55 3.09
C ASN A 174 9.73 10.82 2.41
N VAL A 175 9.09 11.96 2.59
CA VAL A 175 9.58 13.25 2.07
C VAL A 175 10.89 13.65 2.73
N ALA A 176 10.98 13.50 4.06
CA ALA A 176 12.19 13.79 4.82
C ALA A 176 13.33 12.81 4.44
N GLU A 177 13.03 11.54 4.26
CA GLU A 177 14.01 10.53 3.86
C GLU A 177 14.51 10.79 2.43
N ALA A 178 13.63 11.06 1.49
CA ALA A 178 13.98 11.42 0.11
C ALA A 178 14.96 12.63 0.08
N ALA A 179 14.69 13.66 0.88
CA ALA A 179 15.54 14.84 0.96
C ALA A 179 16.96 14.51 1.42
N LYS A 180 17.16 13.53 2.31
CA LYS A 180 18.51 13.09 2.74
C LYS A 180 19.30 12.46 1.58
N HIS A 181 18.61 11.89 0.63
CA HIS A 181 19.21 11.29 -0.57
C HIS A 181 19.37 12.29 -1.74
N GLY A 182 19.08 13.58 -1.55
CA GLY A 182 19.08 14.56 -2.64
C GLY A 182 17.89 14.40 -3.61
N ILE A 183 16.81 13.74 -3.14
CA ILE A 183 15.61 13.49 -3.93
C ILE A 183 14.50 14.45 -3.50
N ARG A 184 13.99 15.25 -4.45
CA ARG A 184 12.79 16.06 -4.28
C ARG A 184 11.56 15.23 -4.62
N LEU A 185 10.88 14.69 -3.59
CA LEU A 185 9.66 13.89 -3.76
C LEU A 185 8.44 14.80 -3.91
N ILE A 186 7.78 14.73 -5.06
CA ILE A 186 6.54 15.45 -5.38
C ILE A 186 5.40 14.44 -5.48
N THR A 187 4.31 14.69 -4.75
CA THR A 187 3.09 13.88 -4.82
C THR A 187 2.00 14.61 -5.57
N THR A 188 1.37 13.93 -6.53
CA THR A 188 0.40 14.54 -7.46
C THR A 188 -1.00 14.69 -6.88
N ASN A 189 -1.33 13.90 -5.85
CA ASN A 189 -2.63 13.97 -5.19
C ASN A 189 -2.45 14.30 -3.71
N PHE A 190 -3.32 15.16 -3.22
CA PHE A 190 -3.37 15.49 -1.80
C PHE A 190 -4.30 14.51 -1.07
N THR A 191 -3.78 13.82 -0.08
CA THR A 191 -4.56 12.86 0.74
C THR A 191 -4.86 13.42 2.12
N GLY A 192 -6.07 13.19 2.61
CA GLY A 192 -6.51 13.58 3.96
C GLY A 192 -7.07 15.01 4.06
N VAL A 193 -7.14 15.54 5.30
CA VAL A 193 -7.79 16.84 5.58
C VAL A 193 -6.96 17.99 5.02
N LYS A 194 -7.62 18.88 4.26
CA LYS A 194 -7.01 20.11 3.73
C LYS A 194 -6.94 21.17 4.82
N PRO A 195 -5.73 21.66 5.17
CA PRO A 195 -5.58 22.77 6.10
C PRO A 195 -6.04 24.09 5.46
N ALA A 196 -6.23 25.13 6.30
CA ALA A 196 -6.46 26.48 5.79
C ALA A 196 -5.20 26.99 5.05
N ASP A 197 -5.40 27.67 3.92
CA ASP A 197 -4.33 28.16 3.05
C ASP A 197 -3.35 29.07 3.77
N ILE A 198 -3.86 29.92 4.69
CA ILE A 198 -3.05 30.85 5.48
C ILE A 198 -1.99 30.16 6.36
N PHE A 199 -2.17 28.87 6.67
CA PHE A 199 -1.19 28.15 7.51
C PHE A 199 0.17 28.01 6.81
N ALA A 200 0.24 28.15 5.50
CA ALA A 200 1.49 28.14 4.77
C ALA A 200 2.45 29.29 5.16
N GLU A 201 1.92 30.40 5.73
CA GLU A 201 2.69 31.55 6.15
C GLU A 201 3.25 31.44 7.56
N PHE A 202 2.84 30.44 8.33
CA PHE A 202 3.36 30.23 9.67
C PHE A 202 4.77 29.64 9.62
N ILE A 203 5.65 30.15 10.48
CA ILE A 203 7.05 29.73 10.56
C ILE A 203 7.26 28.92 11.83
N PHE A 204 7.75 27.70 11.65
CA PHE A 204 8.15 26.80 12.73
C PHE A 204 9.68 26.69 12.82
N SER A 205 10.17 26.29 13.99
CA SER A 205 11.53 25.80 14.17
C SER A 205 11.86 24.62 13.26
N LYS A 206 13.14 24.34 13.06
CA LYS A 206 13.58 23.23 12.16
C LYS A 206 13.11 21.85 12.60
N ASP A 207 12.95 21.65 13.91
CA ASP A 207 12.42 20.41 14.49
C ASP A 207 10.89 20.32 14.47
N GLY A 208 10.19 21.39 14.09
CA GLY A 208 8.75 21.45 13.98
C GLY A 208 8.00 21.57 15.32
N HIS A 209 8.69 21.77 16.43
CA HIS A 209 8.08 21.76 17.76
C HIS A 209 7.65 23.15 18.23
N GLU A 210 8.31 24.21 17.74
CA GLU A 210 8.06 25.60 18.14
C GLU A 210 7.48 26.41 17.00
N LEU A 211 6.37 27.10 17.24
CA LEU A 211 5.85 28.14 16.35
C LEU A 211 6.62 29.44 16.62
N LEU A 212 7.42 29.88 15.65
CA LEU A 212 8.25 31.07 15.74
C LEU A 212 7.49 32.34 15.37
N GLU A 213 6.68 32.26 14.31
CA GLU A 213 6.02 33.43 13.75
C GLU A 213 4.67 33.06 13.10
N CYS A 214 3.64 33.90 13.31
CA CYS A 214 2.36 33.77 12.66
C CYS A 214 2.28 34.57 11.35
N ILE A 215 1.20 34.41 10.59
CA ILE A 215 0.96 35.12 9.33
C ILE A 215 1.02 36.66 9.45
N HIS A 216 0.75 37.21 10.64
CA HIS A 216 0.80 38.66 10.90
C HIS A 216 2.16 39.06 11.49
N HIS A 217 3.22 38.26 11.27
CA HIS A 217 4.58 38.53 11.73
C HIS A 217 4.69 38.79 13.25
N LYS A 218 3.88 38.09 14.05
CA LYS A 218 3.92 38.12 15.50
C LYS A 218 4.48 36.83 16.04
N SER A 219 5.41 36.92 16.96
CA SER A 219 5.93 35.77 17.69
C SER A 219 5.06 35.50 18.93
N PRO A 220 4.81 34.24 19.27
CA PRO A 220 4.19 33.91 20.54
C PRO A 220 5.11 34.29 21.70
N TYR A 221 4.55 34.73 22.81
CA TYR A 221 5.35 35.02 24.00
C TYR A 221 5.69 33.77 24.83
N THR A 222 4.94 32.66 24.59
CA THR A 222 5.22 31.31 25.10
C THR A 222 4.53 30.26 24.23
N PHE A 223 5.07 29.05 24.26
CA PHE A 223 4.51 27.92 23.59
C PHE A 223 4.67 26.64 24.42
N ARG A 224 3.87 25.64 24.11
CA ARG A 224 3.99 24.27 24.61
C ARG A 224 3.84 23.30 23.45
N TYR A 225 4.78 22.38 23.31
CA TYR A 225 4.65 21.28 22.37
C TYR A 225 3.89 20.11 23.06
N ASP A 226 2.85 19.63 22.40
CA ASP A 226 2.05 18.47 22.80
C ASP A 226 2.49 17.28 21.96
N GLU A 227 3.34 16.43 22.52
CA GLU A 227 3.89 15.23 21.84
C GLU A 227 2.81 14.23 21.46
N HIS A 228 1.74 14.10 22.26
CA HIS A 228 0.66 13.15 22.00
C HIS A 228 -0.14 13.50 20.74
N ASN A 229 -0.39 14.80 20.53
CA ASN A 229 -1.16 15.32 19.40
C ASN A 229 -0.29 15.87 18.26
N ASP A 230 1.04 15.82 18.40
CA ASP A 230 2.01 16.38 17.45
C ASP A 230 1.64 17.82 17.05
N ARG A 231 1.52 18.70 18.05
CA ARG A 231 1.07 20.06 17.81
C ARG A 231 1.70 21.05 18.80
N CYS A 232 1.91 22.28 18.32
CA CYS A 232 2.31 23.41 19.13
C CYS A 232 1.10 24.22 19.60
N ASP A 233 0.99 24.45 20.90
CA ASP A 233 0.03 25.33 21.54
C ASP A 233 0.74 26.67 21.83
N ALA A 234 0.59 27.63 20.95
CA ALA A 234 1.27 28.94 21.02
C ALA A 234 0.35 30.01 21.59
N LEU A 235 0.86 30.79 22.55
CA LEU A 235 0.14 31.89 23.20
C LEU A 235 0.62 33.25 22.69
N PHE A 236 -0.32 34.03 22.19
CA PHE A 236 -0.11 35.40 21.72
C PHE A 236 -0.78 36.42 22.65
N LYS A 237 -0.33 37.68 22.61
CA LYS A 237 -1.05 38.77 23.22
C LYS A 237 -2.42 38.90 22.58
N LYS A 238 -3.46 39.12 23.37
CA LYS A 238 -4.83 39.22 22.87
C LYS A 238 -4.99 40.35 21.86
N SER A 239 -4.37 41.51 22.08
CA SER A 239 -4.36 42.63 21.16
C SER A 239 -3.86 42.27 19.77
N ASP A 240 -2.72 41.52 19.69
CA ASP A 240 -2.13 41.11 18.41
C ASP A 240 -3.07 40.28 17.56
N CYS A 241 -3.98 39.50 18.18
CA CYS A 241 -4.92 38.68 17.50
C CYS A 241 -6.28 39.37 17.21
N THR A 242 -6.74 40.24 18.15
CA THR A 242 -8.07 40.92 17.95
C THR A 242 -8.00 41.96 16.85
N GLU A 243 -6.86 42.59 16.64
CA GLU A 243 -6.63 43.58 15.57
C GLU A 243 -6.07 42.95 14.30
N CYS A 244 -5.89 41.64 14.28
CA CYS A 244 -5.29 40.92 13.14
C CYS A 244 -6.31 40.79 11.98
N PRO A 245 -5.91 41.21 10.74
CA PRO A 245 -6.77 41.08 9.57
C PRO A 245 -7.12 39.62 9.24
N TYR A 246 -6.31 38.68 9.70
CA TYR A 246 -6.49 37.24 9.46
C TYR A 246 -7.24 36.51 10.59
N LEU A 247 -7.82 37.23 11.54
CA LEU A 247 -8.50 36.63 12.71
C LEU A 247 -9.55 35.58 12.30
N LYS A 248 -10.37 35.90 11.30
CA LYS A 248 -11.45 35.02 10.82
C LYS A 248 -10.97 33.72 10.19
N GLU A 249 -9.81 33.75 9.53
CA GLU A 249 -9.21 32.59 8.87
C GLU A 249 -8.30 31.80 9.80
N CYS A 250 -7.50 32.51 10.63
CA CYS A 250 -6.60 31.92 11.61
C CYS A 250 -7.35 31.21 12.74
N LYS A 251 -8.48 31.81 13.20
CA LYS A 251 -9.35 31.27 14.27
C LYS A 251 -8.58 30.88 15.53
N PRO A 252 -7.75 31.78 16.13
CA PRO A 252 -7.17 31.50 17.43
C PRO A 252 -8.28 31.49 18.48
N ARG A 253 -8.10 30.70 19.54
CA ARG A 253 -9.03 30.69 20.68
C ARG A 253 -8.72 31.93 21.56
N LEU A 254 -9.57 32.98 21.47
CA LEU A 254 -9.45 34.14 22.30
C LEU A 254 -9.87 33.79 23.74
N ARG A 255 -8.99 34.08 24.70
CA ARG A 255 -9.21 33.93 26.14
C ARG A 255 -9.30 35.33 26.79
N GLN A 256 -9.47 35.36 28.12
CA GLN A 256 -9.60 36.63 28.85
C GLN A 256 -8.37 37.55 28.61
N ASN A 257 -7.15 37.02 28.76
CA ASN A 257 -5.91 37.78 28.71
C ASN A 257 -4.98 37.46 27.51
N ASN A 258 -5.29 36.39 26.75
CA ASN A 258 -4.43 35.95 25.66
C ASN A 258 -5.23 35.33 24.52
N ALA A 259 -4.55 34.96 23.45
CA ALA A 259 -5.06 34.17 22.35
C ALA A 259 -4.22 32.91 22.18
N LEU A 260 -4.86 31.74 22.16
CA LEU A 260 -4.23 30.45 21.94
C LEU A 260 -4.35 30.04 20.46
N LYS A 261 -3.25 29.77 19.81
CA LYS A 261 -3.21 29.11 18.51
C LYS A 261 -2.66 27.69 18.65
N GLU A 262 -3.51 26.74 18.37
CA GLU A 262 -3.15 25.33 18.27
C GLU A 262 -2.84 25.02 16.78
N LEU A 263 -1.60 24.61 16.47
CA LEU A 263 -1.18 24.35 15.09
C LEU A 263 -0.05 23.31 15.07
N SER A 264 -0.14 22.35 14.17
CA SER A 264 0.96 21.41 13.93
C SER A 264 1.84 21.87 12.77
N TRP A 265 3.12 21.57 12.85
CA TRP A 265 4.06 21.74 11.73
C TRP A 265 3.58 21.00 10.47
N LYS A 266 3.00 19.83 10.68
CA LYS A 266 2.33 19.04 9.64
C LYS A 266 1.26 19.84 8.88
N ALA A 267 0.40 20.56 9.59
CA ALA A 267 -0.64 21.38 8.95
C ALA A 267 -0.04 22.52 8.11
N VAL A 268 1.07 23.10 8.57
CA VAL A 268 1.82 24.13 7.83
C VAL A 268 2.44 23.55 6.55
N ASN A 269 3.14 22.44 6.65
CA ASN A 269 3.76 21.79 5.49
C ASN A 269 2.72 21.35 4.47
N ARG A 270 1.57 20.85 4.91
CA ARG A 270 0.44 20.50 4.04
C ARG A 270 -0.17 21.72 3.36
N ALA A 271 -0.27 22.86 4.02
CA ALA A 271 -0.70 24.11 3.41
C ALA A 271 0.30 24.58 2.34
N LYS A 272 1.60 24.53 2.63
CA LYS A 272 2.67 24.81 1.64
C LYS A 272 2.58 23.88 0.42
N GLN A 273 2.38 22.59 0.65
CA GLN A 273 2.18 21.61 -0.42
C GLN A 273 0.97 21.95 -1.29
N LEU A 274 -0.18 22.31 -0.70
CA LEU A 274 -1.37 22.70 -1.44
C LEU A 274 -1.16 23.96 -2.28
N ARG A 275 -0.36 24.92 -1.80
CA ARG A 275 0.02 26.10 -2.59
C ARG A 275 0.93 25.74 -3.75
N PHE A 276 1.94 24.90 -3.49
CA PHE A 276 2.82 24.40 -4.54
C PHE A 276 2.03 23.67 -5.63
N MET A 277 1.02 22.88 -5.28
CA MET A 277 0.16 22.18 -6.24
C MET A 277 -0.66 23.10 -7.16
N LYS A 278 -0.75 24.41 -6.86
CA LYS A 278 -1.42 25.40 -7.72
C LYS A 278 -0.45 26.06 -8.72
N THR A 279 0.86 25.85 -8.60
CA THR A 279 1.89 26.47 -9.46
C THR A 279 2.01 25.78 -10.82
N GLU A 280 2.52 26.50 -11.82
CA GLU A 280 2.82 25.92 -13.14
C GLU A 280 3.95 24.90 -13.06
N GLU A 281 4.94 25.13 -12.21
CA GLU A 281 6.01 24.16 -11.93
C GLU A 281 5.44 22.80 -11.52
N PHE A 282 4.49 22.80 -10.56
CA PHE A 282 3.84 21.56 -10.16
C PHE A 282 3.07 20.89 -11.30
N LYS A 283 2.36 21.65 -12.11
CA LYS A 283 1.60 21.12 -13.25
C LYS A 283 2.50 20.43 -14.27
N GLN A 284 3.67 21.02 -14.55
CA GLN A 284 4.69 20.40 -15.40
C GLN A 284 5.17 19.07 -14.84
N HIS A 285 5.50 19.01 -13.53
CA HIS A 285 5.94 17.79 -12.88
C HIS A 285 4.82 16.73 -12.77
N ALA A 286 3.60 17.14 -12.43
CA ALA A 286 2.46 16.24 -12.36
C ALA A 286 2.13 15.59 -13.70
N HIS A 287 2.49 16.24 -14.81
CA HIS A 287 2.32 15.70 -16.15
C HIS A 287 3.11 14.41 -16.37
N PHE A 288 4.33 14.31 -15.83
CA PHE A 288 5.14 13.07 -15.93
C PHE A 288 4.39 11.86 -15.34
N ARG A 289 3.66 12.05 -14.24
CA ARG A 289 2.89 10.96 -13.64
C ARG A 289 1.75 10.46 -14.52
N ASN A 290 1.12 11.32 -15.31
CA ASN A 290 0.04 10.90 -16.22
C ASN A 290 0.55 9.88 -17.25
N GLY A 291 1.80 10.01 -17.69
CA GLY A 291 2.47 9.02 -18.53
C GLY A 291 2.69 7.68 -17.81
N VAL A 292 3.08 7.73 -16.55
CA VAL A 292 3.31 6.53 -15.72
C VAL A 292 2.02 5.74 -15.47
N GLU A 293 0.85 6.38 -15.37
CA GLU A 293 -0.44 5.67 -15.21
C GLU A 293 -0.79 4.75 -16.39
N ALA A 294 -0.28 5.05 -17.59
CA ALA A 294 -0.45 4.18 -18.75
C ALA A 294 0.30 2.85 -18.61
N LEU A 295 1.39 2.83 -17.82
CA LEU A 295 2.28 1.67 -17.66
C LEU A 295 1.59 0.46 -17.02
N PRO A 296 0.88 0.56 -15.87
CA PRO A 296 0.12 -0.57 -15.32
C PRO A 296 -0.95 -1.11 -16.28
N SER A 297 -1.60 -0.22 -17.03
CA SER A 297 -2.59 -0.59 -18.05
C SER A 297 -1.96 -1.36 -19.20
N LEU A 298 -0.81 -0.93 -19.68
CA LEU A 298 -0.02 -1.60 -20.71
C LEU A 298 0.43 -3.00 -20.26
N LEU A 299 0.97 -3.10 -19.04
CA LEU A 299 1.41 -4.37 -18.45
C LEU A 299 0.25 -5.37 -18.32
N ARG A 300 -0.93 -4.92 -17.90
CA ARG A 300 -2.13 -5.78 -17.82
C ARG A 300 -2.60 -6.23 -19.19
N ARG A 301 -2.75 -5.31 -20.15
CA ARG A 301 -3.36 -5.61 -21.46
C ARG A 301 -2.44 -6.39 -22.39
N LYS A 302 -1.16 -6.00 -22.47
CA LYS A 302 -0.20 -6.65 -23.41
C LYS A 302 0.62 -7.78 -22.78
N TYR A 303 0.98 -7.62 -21.49
CA TYR A 303 1.87 -8.56 -20.83
C TYR A 303 1.14 -9.50 -19.86
N HIS A 304 -0.17 -9.29 -19.67
CA HIS A 304 -1.04 -10.15 -18.83
C HIS A 304 -0.48 -10.40 -17.43
N VAL A 305 0.01 -9.31 -16.78
CA VAL A 305 0.61 -9.40 -15.42
C VAL A 305 -0.39 -9.75 -14.33
N ASP A 306 -1.68 -9.64 -14.61
CA ASP A 306 -2.79 -10.05 -13.76
C ASP A 306 -3.19 -11.53 -13.94
N LYS A 307 -2.58 -12.23 -14.91
CA LYS A 307 -2.86 -13.65 -15.25
C LYS A 307 -1.56 -14.44 -15.28
N ILE A 308 -0.78 -14.38 -14.21
CA ILE A 308 0.47 -15.12 -14.08
C ILE A 308 0.17 -16.60 -13.88
N PRO A 309 0.77 -17.52 -14.64
CA PRO A 309 0.42 -18.96 -14.61
C PRO A 309 1.00 -19.72 -13.41
N THR A 310 1.84 -19.08 -12.61
CA THR A 310 2.49 -19.67 -11.43
C THR A 310 1.87 -19.15 -10.14
N ARG A 311 2.11 -19.85 -9.05
CA ARG A 311 1.69 -19.49 -7.69
C ARG A 311 2.90 -19.36 -6.76
N GLY A 312 2.69 -18.73 -5.60
CA GLY A 312 3.72 -18.39 -4.64
C GLY A 312 4.48 -17.11 -5.01
N LYS A 313 4.79 -16.29 -4.02
CA LYS A 313 5.42 -14.98 -4.18
C LYS A 313 6.70 -15.02 -5.03
N LYS A 314 7.58 -15.99 -4.77
CA LYS A 314 8.86 -16.11 -5.48
C LYS A 314 8.67 -16.33 -6.98
N GLN A 315 7.83 -17.30 -7.37
CA GLN A 315 7.62 -17.66 -8.77
C GLN A 315 6.87 -16.55 -9.52
N THR A 316 5.82 -16.00 -8.92
CA THR A 316 5.05 -14.91 -9.52
C THR A 316 5.88 -13.64 -9.69
N ARG A 317 6.74 -13.30 -8.72
CA ARG A 317 7.71 -12.20 -8.82
C ARG A 317 8.67 -12.41 -9.99
N PHE A 318 9.16 -13.62 -10.17
CA PHE A 318 10.08 -13.96 -11.28
C PHE A 318 9.40 -13.75 -12.64
N HIS A 319 8.18 -14.28 -12.81
CA HIS A 319 7.39 -14.08 -14.02
C HIS A 319 7.11 -12.59 -14.28
N PHE A 320 6.76 -11.85 -13.24
CA PHE A 320 6.53 -10.41 -13.34
C PHE A 320 7.80 -9.68 -13.82
N GLY A 321 8.96 -10.00 -13.24
CA GLY A 321 10.26 -9.43 -13.63
C GLY A 321 10.60 -9.67 -15.09
N PHE A 322 10.36 -10.89 -15.63
CA PHE A 322 10.55 -11.14 -17.06
C PHE A 322 9.65 -10.28 -17.97
N LYS A 323 8.40 -10.02 -17.53
CA LYS A 323 7.48 -9.13 -18.28
C LYS A 323 7.95 -7.67 -18.26
N ILE A 324 8.53 -7.22 -17.14
CA ILE A 324 9.20 -5.91 -17.05
C ILE A 324 10.38 -5.84 -17.98
N ALA A 325 11.26 -6.85 -17.96
CA ALA A 325 12.41 -6.92 -18.86
C ALA A 325 11.98 -6.88 -20.34
N ALA A 326 10.98 -7.67 -20.72
CA ALA A 326 10.46 -7.67 -22.09
C ALA A 326 9.90 -6.29 -22.50
N LEU A 327 9.23 -5.58 -21.58
CA LEU A 327 8.77 -4.21 -21.85
C LEU A 327 9.97 -3.26 -22.02
N ASN A 328 10.99 -3.34 -21.18
CA ASN A 328 12.18 -2.51 -21.28
C ASN A 328 12.94 -2.76 -22.60
N PHE A 329 13.09 -4.03 -23.03
CA PHE A 329 13.67 -4.35 -24.32
C PHE A 329 12.86 -3.74 -25.48
N LYS A 330 11.54 -3.80 -25.39
CA LYS A 330 10.71 -3.16 -26.40
C LYS A 330 10.91 -1.64 -26.42
N LYS A 331 10.96 -0.98 -25.25
CA LYS A 331 11.19 0.46 -25.13
C LYS A 331 12.57 0.84 -25.72
N LEU A 332 13.60 0.04 -25.46
CA LEU A 332 14.93 0.26 -26.01
C LEU A 332 14.91 0.16 -27.55
N LEU A 333 14.29 -0.89 -28.08
CA LEU A 333 14.16 -1.08 -29.53
C LEU A 333 13.37 0.06 -30.19
N ASP A 334 12.29 0.50 -29.56
CA ASP A 334 11.49 1.62 -30.06
C ASP A 334 12.34 2.91 -30.07
N TYR A 335 13.17 3.14 -29.07
CA TYR A 335 14.11 4.27 -29.02
C TYR A 335 15.15 4.20 -30.12
N GLU A 336 15.77 3.04 -30.34
CA GLU A 336 16.75 2.85 -31.44
C GLU A 336 16.12 3.07 -32.82
N ASN A 337 14.85 2.72 -32.99
CA ASN A 337 14.10 2.96 -34.21
C ASN A 337 13.50 4.39 -34.31
N SER A 338 13.91 5.29 -33.42
CA SER A 338 13.39 6.68 -33.36
C SER A 338 11.85 6.77 -33.13
N LEU A 339 11.26 5.73 -32.55
CA LEU A 339 9.86 5.73 -32.14
C LEU A 339 9.76 6.37 -30.77
N VAL A 340 9.03 7.47 -30.66
CA VAL A 340 8.87 8.21 -29.40
C VAL A 340 7.90 7.49 -28.49
N HIS A 341 8.29 7.26 -27.25
CA HIS A 341 7.40 6.68 -26.23
C HIS A 341 6.41 7.71 -25.68
N TYR A 342 5.19 7.26 -25.38
CA TYR A 342 4.10 8.12 -24.91
C TYR A 342 4.45 8.94 -23.65
N ALA A 343 5.27 8.40 -22.75
CA ALA A 343 5.74 9.10 -21.56
C ALA A 343 6.72 10.24 -21.87
N ALA A 344 7.42 10.16 -23.01
CA ALA A 344 8.39 11.16 -23.49
C ALA A 344 7.78 12.18 -24.47
N GLN A 345 6.53 12.00 -24.87
CA GLN A 345 5.92 12.66 -26.05
C GLN A 345 5.35 14.06 -25.81
N LYS A 346 5.61 14.72 -24.71
CA LYS A 346 5.17 16.11 -24.60
C LYS A 346 6.33 17.05 -24.38
N GLU A 347 7.03 17.41 -25.45
CA GLU A 347 7.49 18.77 -25.59
C GLU A 347 6.26 19.66 -25.46
N ILE A 348 6.32 20.59 -24.53
CA ILE A 348 5.33 21.63 -24.32
C ILE A 348 5.47 22.58 -25.51
N ALA A 349 4.49 22.55 -26.40
CA ALA A 349 4.32 23.61 -27.38
C ALA A 349 3.70 24.85 -26.71
#